data_8a82b66312c5ac05f97b289af49318b8
#
_entry.id   8a82b66312c5ac05f97b289af49318b8
#
_cell.length_a   1.000
_cell.length_b   1.000
_cell.length_c   1.000
_cell.angle_alpha   90.00
_cell.angle_beta   90.00
_cell.angle_gamma   90.00
#
_symmetry.space_group_name_H-M   'P 1'
#
loop_
_entity.id
_entity.type
_entity.pdbx_description
1 polymer ?
#
loop_
_entity_poly.entity_id
_entity_poly.type
_entity_poly.pdbx_seq_one_letter_code
_entity_poly.pdbx_strand_id
1 'polypeptide(L)'
;NKDSVLGKISKGAYVKIKGDTMYDIYQRELTMTISGIRIEEKPERIDKSEVKRVELHAHTQMSSMDAVTSTKKLIQQAAKWGHKAIAITDHGVVQAFPEAMGAAKGKDIKILYGVEGYLVEDSEDIIQDANDKELSQTFVVFDIETTGFSNTNDKITEIGAVKIENFKVVDKFSELINPQKDISYKIQELTGITNDMVKDKPTIDEVLPKFIEFIGDSVLVAHNAEFDMSFISEKCRQQNIEFKNRSIDTLTLARVLLPELKRHRLNVVAKALGVPLLNHHRAVDDAQATALIFIKFLEMLDNKGAKTLQQVNEVLGKVDYTKLGTSHIILIAKNY
;
A
#
# COMPACT_ATOMS: atom_id res chain seq x y z
N ASN A 1 39.00 -0.45 -38.17
CA ASN A 1 39.79 -1.68 -38.12
C ASN A 1 38.83 -2.85 -37.79
N LYS A 2 38.54 -3.73 -38.79
CA LYS A 2 37.57 -4.86 -38.61
C LYS A 2 38.03 -5.88 -37.54
N ASP A 3 39.31 -5.83 -37.19
CA ASP A 3 39.87 -6.73 -36.17
C ASP A 3 39.84 -6.14 -34.75
N SER A 4 39.40 -4.89 -34.58
CA SER A 4 39.22 -4.31 -33.22
C SER A 4 38.00 -4.93 -32.52
N VAL A 5 38.03 -4.96 -31.19
CA VAL A 5 36.89 -5.41 -30.35
C VAL A 5 35.62 -4.64 -30.73
N LEU A 6 35.76 -3.34 -31.08
CA LEU A 6 34.66 -2.48 -31.49
C LEU A 6 33.98 -2.99 -32.79
N GLY A 7 34.76 -3.52 -33.75
CA GLY A 7 34.22 -4.07 -34.99
C GLY A 7 33.43 -5.40 -34.80
N LYS A 8 33.59 -6.05 -33.64
CA LYS A 8 32.90 -7.32 -33.28
C LYS A 8 31.67 -7.10 -32.41
N ILE A 9 31.40 -5.87 -31.95
CA ILE A 9 30.23 -5.57 -31.12
C ILE A 9 29.03 -5.35 -32.01
N SER A 10 28.02 -6.16 -31.82
CA SER A 10 26.71 -6.04 -32.49
C SER A 10 25.62 -5.59 -31.51
N LYS A 11 24.49 -5.12 -32.03
CA LYS A 11 23.33 -4.75 -31.21
C LYS A 11 22.89 -5.97 -30.38
N GLY A 12 22.83 -5.80 -29.06
CA GLY A 12 22.47 -6.87 -28.11
C GLY A 12 23.66 -7.66 -27.55
N ALA A 13 24.91 -7.34 -27.96
CA ALA A 13 26.10 -7.91 -27.34
C ALA A 13 26.19 -7.54 -25.85
N TYR A 14 26.57 -8.49 -25.01
CA TYR A 14 26.84 -8.27 -23.60
C TYR A 14 28.32 -7.89 -23.47
N VAL A 15 28.57 -6.72 -22.90
CA VAL A 15 29.93 -6.19 -22.83
C VAL A 15 30.25 -5.72 -21.42
N LYS A 16 31.50 -5.92 -21.00
CA LYS A 16 32.06 -5.30 -19.80
C LYS A 16 32.90 -4.10 -20.24
N ILE A 17 32.56 -2.95 -19.68
CA ILE A 17 33.25 -1.69 -19.97
C ILE A 17 34.00 -1.18 -18.75
N LYS A 18 35.13 -0.51 -18.99
CA LYS A 18 35.91 0.24 -18.00
C LYS A 18 36.00 1.67 -18.48
N GLY A 19 35.83 2.63 -17.61
CA GLY A 19 35.91 4.04 -17.92
C GLY A 19 35.58 4.91 -16.73
N ASP A 20 35.68 6.22 -16.92
CA ASP A 20 35.40 7.25 -15.95
C ASP A 20 34.00 7.82 -16.21
N THR A 21 33.20 7.92 -15.17
CA THR A 21 31.86 8.52 -15.25
C THR A 21 31.94 10.01 -14.95
N MET A 22 31.24 10.81 -15.75
CA MET A 22 31.11 12.25 -15.54
C MET A 22 29.66 12.68 -15.84
N TYR A 23 29.22 13.74 -15.18
CA TYR A 23 27.94 14.35 -15.51
C TYR A 23 28.11 15.32 -16.67
N ASP A 24 27.43 15.01 -17.79
CA ASP A 24 27.42 15.92 -18.95
C ASP A 24 26.34 17.00 -18.72
N ILE A 25 26.82 18.23 -18.53
CA ILE A 25 25.96 19.39 -18.27
C ILE A 25 25.11 19.81 -19.47
N TYR A 26 25.52 19.44 -20.70
CA TYR A 26 24.78 19.76 -21.93
C TYR A 26 23.67 18.76 -22.19
N GLN A 27 23.95 17.45 -21.99
CA GLN A 27 22.96 16.39 -22.14
C GLN A 27 22.13 16.16 -20.87
N ARG A 28 22.58 16.73 -19.74
CA ARG A 28 21.96 16.59 -18.41
C ARG A 28 21.83 15.14 -17.95
N GLU A 29 22.83 14.31 -18.27
CA GLU A 29 22.85 12.90 -17.90
C GLU A 29 24.25 12.43 -17.50
N LEU A 30 24.33 11.28 -16.84
CA LEU A 30 25.59 10.61 -16.53
C LEU A 30 26.14 9.94 -17.78
N THR A 31 27.31 10.37 -18.23
CA THR A 31 28.05 9.78 -19.35
C THR A 31 29.29 9.04 -18.86
N MET A 32 29.80 8.13 -19.66
CA MET A 32 31.05 7.41 -19.38
C MET A 32 32.03 7.52 -20.54
N THR A 33 33.22 8.00 -20.25
CA THR A 33 34.35 7.92 -21.16
C THR A 33 35.01 6.55 -21.05
N ILE A 34 34.83 5.71 -22.08
CA ILE A 34 35.25 4.31 -22.06
C ILE A 34 36.75 4.22 -22.37
N SER A 35 37.53 3.63 -21.45
CA SER A 35 38.95 3.34 -21.62
C SER A 35 39.24 1.87 -21.98
N GLY A 36 38.25 0.97 -21.76
CA GLY A 36 38.38 -0.44 -22.10
C GLY A 36 37.00 -1.11 -22.30
N ILE A 37 36.95 -2.04 -23.26
CA ILE A 37 35.74 -2.80 -23.56
C ILE A 37 36.10 -4.27 -23.86
N ARG A 38 35.29 -5.19 -23.33
CA ARG A 38 35.41 -6.63 -23.56
C ARG A 38 34.03 -7.22 -23.80
N ILE A 39 33.93 -8.11 -24.80
CA ILE A 39 32.71 -8.90 -24.99
C ILE A 39 32.69 -10.02 -23.94
N GLU A 40 31.57 -10.18 -23.28
CA GLU A 40 31.34 -11.22 -22.28
C GLU A 40 30.14 -12.07 -22.67
N GLU A 41 30.09 -13.29 -22.17
CA GLU A 41 28.87 -14.08 -22.29
C GLU A 41 27.80 -13.51 -21.33
N LYS A 42 26.60 -13.38 -21.86
CA LYS A 42 25.47 -12.91 -21.04
C LYS A 42 25.17 -13.94 -19.97
N PRO A 43 25.25 -13.59 -18.68
CA PRO A 43 24.91 -14.52 -17.61
C PRO A 43 23.43 -14.93 -17.71
N GLU A 44 23.20 -16.21 -17.85
CA GLU A 44 21.83 -16.73 -17.85
C GLU A 44 21.35 -16.93 -16.40
N ARG A 45 20.15 -16.44 -16.13
CA ARG A 45 19.45 -16.80 -14.88
C ARG A 45 18.95 -18.23 -15.02
N ILE A 46 19.33 -19.07 -14.07
CA ILE A 46 18.95 -20.48 -13.99
C ILE A 46 18.16 -20.67 -12.69
N ASP A 47 17.03 -21.34 -12.78
CA ASP A 47 16.37 -21.88 -11.60
C ASP A 47 17.08 -23.14 -11.15
N LYS A 48 17.72 -23.10 -9.97
CA LYS A 48 18.48 -24.21 -9.39
C LYS A 48 17.67 -25.06 -8.42
N SER A 49 16.38 -24.76 -8.23
CA SER A 49 15.51 -25.52 -7.32
C SER A 49 15.34 -26.96 -7.82
N GLU A 50 15.49 -27.94 -6.94
CA GLU A 50 15.24 -29.35 -7.26
C GLU A 50 13.77 -29.59 -7.62
N VAL A 51 12.86 -29.04 -6.80
CA VAL A 51 11.43 -29.06 -7.03
C VAL A 51 11.00 -27.74 -7.64
N LYS A 52 10.43 -27.79 -8.86
CA LYS A 52 9.95 -26.60 -9.56
C LYS A 52 8.60 -26.17 -9.02
N ARG A 53 8.49 -24.91 -8.66
CA ARG A 53 7.24 -24.27 -8.24
C ARG A 53 6.31 -24.13 -9.44
N VAL A 54 5.01 -24.26 -9.21
CA VAL A 54 3.98 -23.79 -10.14
C VAL A 54 3.62 -22.36 -9.74
N GLU A 55 3.84 -21.40 -10.64
CA GLU A 55 3.43 -20.03 -10.40
C GLU A 55 1.93 -19.90 -10.68
N LEU A 56 1.18 -19.48 -9.67
CA LEU A 56 -0.27 -19.35 -9.72
C LEU A 56 -0.75 -17.90 -9.83
N HIS A 57 0.16 -16.93 -9.73
CA HIS A 57 -0.13 -15.51 -9.79
C HIS A 57 0.94 -14.80 -10.62
N ALA A 58 0.70 -14.64 -11.91
CA ALA A 58 1.65 -13.98 -12.81
C ALA A 58 0.95 -13.03 -13.78
N HIS A 59 1.48 -11.82 -13.87
CA HIS A 59 1.02 -10.76 -14.75
C HIS A 59 1.89 -10.65 -15.99
N THR A 60 1.25 -10.42 -17.14
CA THR A 60 1.90 -10.09 -18.39
C THR A 60 1.79 -8.59 -18.67
N GLN A 61 2.40 -8.14 -19.77
CA GLN A 61 2.26 -6.75 -20.23
C GLN A 61 0.79 -6.32 -20.49
N MET A 62 -0.18 -7.24 -20.42
CA MET A 62 -1.60 -6.91 -20.52
C MET A 62 -2.14 -6.30 -19.23
N SER A 63 -1.46 -6.51 -18.11
CA SER A 63 -1.67 -5.76 -16.87
C SER A 63 -0.97 -4.40 -16.97
N SER A 64 -1.63 -3.44 -17.63
CA SER A 64 -1.10 -2.10 -17.90
C SER A 64 -0.63 -1.41 -16.62
N MET A 65 0.56 -0.78 -16.68
CA MET A 65 1.21 -0.05 -15.58
C MET A 65 1.70 -0.93 -14.41
N ASP A 66 1.49 -2.24 -14.48
CA ASP A 66 1.90 -3.20 -13.45
C ASP A 66 3.00 -4.15 -13.93
N ALA A 67 2.86 -4.73 -15.13
CA ALA A 67 3.84 -5.65 -15.68
C ALA A 67 4.35 -5.25 -17.07
N VAL A 68 5.60 -5.63 -17.36
CA VAL A 68 6.30 -5.29 -18.63
C VAL A 68 6.72 -6.51 -19.43
N THR A 69 6.55 -7.72 -18.87
CA THR A 69 6.98 -8.95 -19.54
C THR A 69 5.93 -9.46 -20.50
N SER A 70 6.30 -9.67 -21.78
CA SER A 70 5.37 -10.26 -22.75
C SER A 70 5.02 -11.69 -22.36
N THR A 71 3.78 -12.09 -22.61
CA THR A 71 3.23 -13.43 -22.36
C THR A 71 4.16 -14.53 -22.91
N LYS A 72 4.60 -14.35 -24.16
CA LYS A 72 5.51 -15.30 -24.84
C LYS A 72 6.83 -15.48 -24.07
N LYS A 73 7.48 -14.38 -23.66
CA LYS A 73 8.75 -14.44 -22.91
C LYS A 73 8.58 -15.10 -21.56
N LEU A 74 7.50 -14.80 -20.83
CA LEU A 74 7.19 -15.38 -19.53
C LEU A 74 7.08 -16.90 -19.63
N ILE A 75 6.29 -17.41 -20.59
CA ILE A 75 6.08 -18.84 -20.78
C ILE A 75 7.34 -19.56 -21.29
N GLN A 76 8.07 -18.93 -22.21
CA GLN A 76 9.35 -19.48 -22.69
C GLN A 76 10.37 -19.63 -21.54
N GLN A 77 10.43 -18.65 -20.64
CA GLN A 77 11.35 -18.70 -19.51
C GLN A 77 10.92 -19.76 -18.50
N ALA A 78 9.63 -19.88 -18.18
CA ALA A 78 9.12 -20.90 -17.28
C ALA A 78 9.39 -22.32 -17.84
N ALA A 79 9.12 -22.52 -19.13
CA ALA A 79 9.44 -23.79 -19.80
C ALA A 79 10.95 -24.11 -19.80
N LYS A 80 11.80 -23.09 -20.07
CA LYS A 80 13.27 -23.24 -20.04
C LYS A 80 13.77 -23.63 -18.65
N TRP A 81 13.13 -23.17 -17.59
CA TRP A 81 13.46 -23.52 -16.21
C TRP A 81 12.87 -24.87 -15.76
N GLY A 82 12.07 -25.53 -16.61
CA GLY A 82 11.48 -26.84 -16.33
C GLY A 82 10.22 -26.79 -15.46
N HIS A 83 9.57 -25.63 -15.34
CA HIS A 83 8.28 -25.51 -14.68
C HIS A 83 7.22 -26.31 -15.44
N LYS A 84 6.38 -27.07 -14.72
CA LYS A 84 5.35 -27.94 -15.33
C LYS A 84 4.07 -27.19 -15.65
N ALA A 85 3.81 -26.07 -14.98
CA ALA A 85 2.67 -25.21 -15.24
C ALA A 85 2.97 -23.76 -14.83
N ILE A 86 2.22 -22.82 -15.39
CA ILE A 86 2.19 -21.41 -15.00
C ILE A 86 0.78 -20.88 -15.20
N ALA A 87 0.27 -20.09 -14.26
CA ALA A 87 -0.95 -19.35 -14.41
C ALA A 87 -0.68 -18.01 -15.11
N ILE A 88 -1.63 -17.55 -15.90
CA ILE A 88 -1.70 -16.19 -16.43
C ILE A 88 -2.92 -15.55 -15.78
N THR A 89 -2.68 -14.53 -14.95
CA THR A 89 -3.69 -13.91 -14.07
C THR A 89 -3.59 -12.40 -14.16
N ASP A 90 -3.74 -11.85 -15.36
CA ASP A 90 -3.69 -10.41 -15.57
C ASP A 90 -4.85 -9.69 -14.86
N HIS A 91 -4.65 -8.44 -14.47
CA HIS A 91 -5.63 -7.61 -13.76
C HIS A 91 -6.89 -7.37 -14.60
N GLY A 92 -7.99 -8.02 -14.24
CA GLY A 92 -9.31 -7.82 -14.82
C GLY A 92 -9.44 -8.14 -16.32
N VAL A 93 -8.41 -8.76 -16.92
CA VAL A 93 -8.33 -8.99 -18.37
C VAL A 93 -7.81 -10.38 -18.73
N VAL A 94 -8.19 -10.86 -19.91
CA VAL A 94 -7.85 -12.20 -20.43
C VAL A 94 -7.17 -12.16 -21.80
N GLN A 95 -6.74 -11.00 -22.26
CA GLN A 95 -6.17 -10.80 -23.61
C GLN A 95 -4.91 -11.60 -23.87
N ALA A 96 -4.17 -11.99 -22.83
CA ALA A 96 -2.96 -12.81 -22.96
C ALA A 96 -3.21 -14.26 -23.35
N PHE A 97 -4.43 -14.79 -23.22
CA PHE A 97 -4.74 -16.22 -23.39
C PHE A 97 -4.39 -16.79 -24.77
N PRO A 98 -4.75 -16.17 -25.91
CA PRO A 98 -4.37 -16.70 -27.22
C PRO A 98 -2.85 -16.75 -27.42
N GLU A 99 -2.12 -15.72 -26.97
CA GLU A 99 -0.65 -15.69 -27.03
C GLU A 99 -0.05 -16.76 -26.12
N ALA A 100 -0.61 -16.96 -24.92
CA ALA A 100 -0.17 -17.98 -23.96
C ALA A 100 -0.30 -19.39 -24.54
N MET A 101 -1.46 -19.69 -25.13
CA MET A 101 -1.70 -20.97 -25.79
C MET A 101 -0.71 -21.21 -26.94
N GLY A 102 -0.48 -20.20 -27.80
CA GLY A 102 0.49 -20.27 -28.87
C GLY A 102 1.93 -20.45 -28.38
N ALA A 103 2.31 -19.76 -27.31
CA ALA A 103 3.66 -19.82 -26.74
C ALA A 103 3.97 -21.16 -26.06
N ALA A 104 2.96 -21.86 -25.54
CA ALA A 104 3.10 -23.18 -24.91
C ALA A 104 3.14 -24.33 -25.94
N LYS A 105 2.71 -24.10 -27.15
CA LYS A 105 2.64 -25.15 -28.19
C LYS A 105 4.01 -25.81 -28.41
N GLY A 106 4.07 -27.13 -28.27
CA GLY A 106 5.29 -27.92 -28.41
C GLY A 106 6.26 -27.85 -27.25
N LYS A 107 5.84 -27.33 -26.09
CA LYS A 107 6.62 -27.29 -24.85
C LYS A 107 5.95 -28.15 -23.77
N ASP A 108 6.77 -28.70 -22.87
CA ASP A 108 6.27 -29.46 -21.71
C ASP A 108 5.90 -28.51 -20.56
N ILE A 109 4.91 -27.65 -20.81
CA ILE A 109 4.36 -26.70 -19.82
C ILE A 109 2.86 -26.55 -20.02
N LYS A 110 2.09 -26.65 -18.94
CA LYS A 110 0.64 -26.40 -18.92
C LYS A 110 0.36 -24.94 -18.60
N ILE A 111 -0.53 -24.30 -19.37
CA ILE A 111 -1.05 -22.98 -19.02
C ILE A 111 -2.29 -23.14 -18.15
N LEU A 112 -2.31 -22.46 -17.01
CA LEU A 112 -3.47 -22.29 -16.16
C LEU A 112 -4.07 -20.92 -16.49
N TYR A 113 -5.30 -20.92 -17.01
CA TYR A 113 -6.00 -19.69 -17.38
C TYR A 113 -6.71 -19.12 -16.18
N GLY A 114 -6.42 -17.87 -15.86
CA GLY A 114 -7.01 -17.19 -14.73
C GLY A 114 -7.09 -15.70 -14.94
N VAL A 115 -7.64 -15.02 -13.97
CA VAL A 115 -7.73 -13.56 -13.93
C VAL A 115 -7.58 -13.10 -12.49
N GLU A 116 -6.91 -11.99 -12.28
CA GLU A 116 -6.98 -11.28 -11.02
C GLU A 116 -8.20 -10.35 -11.06
N GLY A 117 -9.21 -10.72 -10.29
CA GLY A 117 -10.44 -9.97 -10.14
C GLY A 117 -10.37 -8.99 -8.98
N TYR A 118 -11.32 -8.08 -8.94
CA TYR A 118 -11.51 -7.14 -7.84
C TYR A 118 -12.75 -7.57 -7.07
N LEU A 119 -12.54 -8.15 -5.89
CA LEU A 119 -13.62 -8.52 -5.00
C LEU A 119 -14.11 -7.27 -4.25
N VAL A 120 -15.39 -7.02 -4.34
CA VAL A 120 -16.09 -6.01 -3.54
C VAL A 120 -17.05 -6.74 -2.62
N GLU A 121 -16.99 -6.45 -1.34
CA GLU A 121 -17.93 -6.97 -0.37
C GLU A 121 -19.11 -5.98 -0.26
N ASP A 122 -20.19 -6.28 -0.99
CA ASP A 122 -21.36 -5.40 -1.12
C ASP A 122 -22.34 -5.52 0.05
N SER A 123 -22.07 -6.44 0.97
CA SER A 123 -22.86 -6.69 2.19
C SER A 123 -22.32 -5.98 3.42
N GLU A 124 -21.12 -5.39 3.33
CA GLU A 124 -20.50 -4.75 4.50
C GLU A 124 -21.17 -3.42 4.84
N ASP A 125 -21.43 -3.27 6.11
CA ASP A 125 -21.79 -2.00 6.71
C ASP A 125 -20.64 -1.00 6.57
N ILE A 126 -20.96 0.29 6.38
CA ILE A 126 -19.97 1.38 6.29
C ILE A 126 -19.13 1.46 7.56
N ILE A 127 -19.77 1.20 8.69
CA ILE A 127 -19.15 1.04 10.00
C ILE A 127 -19.29 -0.41 10.41
N GLN A 128 -18.20 -1.14 10.34
CA GLN A 128 -18.15 -2.53 10.78
C GLN A 128 -18.30 -2.61 12.30
N ASP A 129 -18.99 -3.66 12.78
CA ASP A 129 -19.23 -3.86 14.22
C ASP A 129 -19.81 -2.62 14.92
N ALA A 130 -20.66 -1.85 14.23
CA ALA A 130 -21.30 -0.68 14.79
C ALA A 130 -22.03 -1.03 16.10
N ASN A 131 -21.88 -0.16 17.10
CA ASN A 131 -22.55 -0.31 18.39
C ASN A 131 -23.76 0.62 18.50
N ASP A 132 -24.64 0.37 19.47
CA ASP A 132 -25.81 1.20 19.76
C ASP A 132 -25.50 2.45 20.60
N LYS A 133 -24.20 2.74 20.86
CA LYS A 133 -23.82 3.94 21.58
C LYS A 133 -24.07 5.17 20.74
N GLU A 134 -24.40 6.27 21.41
CA GLU A 134 -24.63 7.56 20.76
C GLU A 134 -23.39 8.08 20.02
N LEU A 135 -23.60 8.94 19.01
CA LEU A 135 -22.52 9.61 18.28
C LEU A 135 -21.70 10.58 19.15
N SER A 136 -22.18 10.89 20.35
CA SER A 136 -21.49 11.67 21.37
C SER A 136 -20.46 10.89 22.19
N GLN A 137 -20.38 9.54 22.01
CA GLN A 137 -19.42 8.68 22.72
C GLN A 137 -17.96 9.11 22.50
N THR A 138 -17.05 8.51 23.27
CA THR A 138 -15.61 8.73 23.10
C THR A 138 -15.08 8.05 21.84
N PHE A 139 -14.37 8.81 21.03
CA PHE A 139 -13.57 8.33 19.91
C PHE A 139 -12.12 8.73 20.07
N VAL A 140 -11.21 7.91 19.57
CA VAL A 140 -9.80 8.29 19.44
C VAL A 140 -9.43 8.26 17.95
N VAL A 141 -9.17 9.44 17.42
CA VAL A 141 -8.69 9.62 16.06
C VAL A 141 -7.18 9.55 16.09
N PHE A 142 -6.57 8.72 15.25
CA PHE A 142 -5.13 8.53 15.26
C PHE A 142 -4.56 8.39 13.86
N ASP A 143 -3.28 8.61 13.75
CA ASP A 143 -2.48 8.50 12.55
C ASP A 143 -1.07 8.04 12.94
N ILE A 144 -0.37 7.34 12.06
CA ILE A 144 1.00 6.89 12.28
C ILE A 144 1.91 7.24 11.12
N GLU A 145 3.17 7.55 11.44
CA GLU A 145 4.23 7.60 10.45
C GLU A 145 5.14 6.38 10.56
N THR A 146 5.65 5.90 9.43
CA THR A 146 6.37 4.62 9.36
C THR A 146 7.60 4.70 8.45
N THR A 147 8.51 3.73 8.56
CA THR A 147 9.67 3.61 7.66
C THR A 147 9.33 3.04 6.28
N GLY A 148 8.09 2.62 6.06
CA GLY A 148 7.59 2.03 4.81
C GLY A 148 6.20 1.44 4.97
N PHE A 149 5.75 0.61 4.02
CA PHE A 149 4.36 0.17 3.93
C PHE A 149 4.07 -1.22 4.50
N SER A 150 5.08 -1.97 4.91
CA SER A 150 4.91 -3.34 5.40
C SER A 150 4.83 -3.36 6.93
N ASN A 151 3.66 -3.68 7.48
CA ASN A 151 3.44 -3.78 8.92
C ASN A 151 4.36 -4.81 9.62
N THR A 152 4.86 -5.81 8.89
CA THR A 152 5.80 -6.83 9.40
C THR A 152 7.26 -6.42 9.30
N ASN A 153 7.67 -5.73 8.22
CA ASN A 153 9.07 -5.41 7.93
C ASN A 153 9.44 -3.96 8.28
N ASP A 154 8.45 -3.07 8.29
CA ASP A 154 8.67 -1.66 8.58
C ASP A 154 8.31 -1.31 10.03
N LYS A 155 8.73 -0.14 10.45
CA LYS A 155 8.66 0.32 11.83
C LYS A 155 7.88 1.61 11.93
N ILE A 156 7.20 1.81 13.04
CA ILE A 156 6.52 3.08 13.36
C ILE A 156 7.57 4.09 13.81
N THR A 157 7.47 5.32 13.33
CA THR A 157 8.35 6.45 13.67
C THR A 157 7.64 7.56 14.44
N GLU A 158 6.30 7.65 14.34
CA GLU A 158 5.49 8.57 15.11
C GLU A 158 4.09 7.96 15.31
N ILE A 159 3.48 8.21 16.48
CA ILE A 159 2.05 8.01 16.74
C ILE A 159 1.45 9.33 17.18
N GLY A 160 0.44 9.79 16.46
CA GLY A 160 -0.37 10.94 16.82
C GLY A 160 -1.82 10.53 17.06
N ALA A 161 -2.43 10.99 18.16
CA ALA A 161 -3.83 10.71 18.40
C ALA A 161 -4.55 11.89 19.10
N VAL A 162 -5.86 11.96 18.85
CA VAL A 162 -6.75 12.99 19.36
C VAL A 162 -8.01 12.34 19.92
N LYS A 163 -8.32 12.58 21.18
CA LYS A 163 -9.54 12.09 21.81
C LYS A 163 -10.67 13.07 21.63
N ILE A 164 -11.83 12.55 21.19
CA ILE A 164 -13.06 13.30 20.99
C ILE A 164 -14.12 12.79 21.96
N GLU A 165 -14.79 13.71 22.63
CA GLU A 165 -15.97 13.44 23.46
C GLU A 165 -17.00 14.54 23.22
N ASN A 166 -18.27 14.17 23.07
CA ASN A 166 -19.34 15.12 22.84
C ASN A 166 -19.04 16.12 21.70
N PHE A 167 -18.51 15.58 20.57
CA PHE A 167 -18.12 16.36 19.36
C PHE A 167 -17.01 17.39 19.61
N LYS A 168 -16.23 17.25 20.68
CA LYS A 168 -15.13 18.15 21.03
C LYS A 168 -13.84 17.39 21.25
N VAL A 169 -12.75 17.99 20.84
CA VAL A 169 -11.41 17.50 21.17
C VAL A 169 -11.15 17.77 22.66
N VAL A 170 -10.82 16.71 23.41
CA VAL A 170 -10.61 16.77 24.87
C VAL A 170 -9.17 16.44 25.27
N ASP A 171 -8.45 15.62 24.49
CA ASP A 171 -7.09 15.20 24.83
C ASP A 171 -6.28 14.86 23.58
N LYS A 172 -4.96 14.79 23.71
CA LYS A 172 -4.02 14.46 22.62
C LYS A 172 -2.89 13.57 23.09
N PHE A 173 -2.44 12.72 22.19
CA PHE A 173 -1.25 11.90 22.34
C PHE A 173 -0.32 12.16 21.15
N SER A 174 0.97 12.34 21.39
CA SER A 174 1.96 12.58 20.33
C SER A 174 3.32 12.10 20.78
N GLU A 175 3.85 11.07 20.14
CA GLU A 175 5.15 10.50 20.47
C GLU A 175 5.94 10.15 19.21
N LEU A 176 7.16 10.69 19.11
CA LEU A 176 8.18 10.23 18.17
C LEU A 176 8.81 8.95 18.70
N ILE A 177 9.06 8.00 17.82
CA ILE A 177 9.49 6.63 18.15
C ILE A 177 10.80 6.33 17.46
N ASN A 178 11.76 5.78 18.19
CA ASN A 178 12.97 5.24 17.60
C ASN A 178 12.66 3.92 16.89
N PRO A 179 12.72 3.87 15.56
CA PRO A 179 12.39 2.65 14.79
C PRO A 179 13.49 1.58 14.90
N GLN A 180 14.65 1.88 15.51
CA GLN A 180 15.84 1.02 15.56
C GLN A 180 16.28 0.55 14.16
N LYS A 181 16.00 1.37 13.16
CA LYS A 181 16.28 1.12 11.74
C LYS A 181 16.43 2.50 11.06
N ASP A 182 17.34 2.60 10.11
CA ASP A 182 17.50 3.83 9.34
C ASP A 182 16.24 4.15 8.52
N ILE A 183 15.79 5.39 8.62
CA ILE A 183 14.73 5.94 7.81
C ILE A 183 15.32 6.33 6.46
N SER A 184 14.81 5.77 5.37
CA SER A 184 15.29 6.08 4.03
C SER A 184 15.09 7.57 3.70
N TYR A 185 15.98 8.13 2.88
CA TYR A 185 15.90 9.54 2.47
C TYR A 185 14.52 9.93 1.92
N LYS A 186 13.93 9.05 1.12
CA LYS A 186 12.60 9.26 0.54
C LYS A 186 11.49 9.38 1.61
N ILE A 187 11.56 8.61 2.68
CA ILE A 187 10.61 8.68 3.78
C ILE A 187 10.86 9.93 4.61
N GLN A 188 12.12 10.28 4.89
CA GLN A 188 12.47 11.52 5.58
C GLN A 188 11.98 12.76 4.82
N GLU A 189 12.08 12.75 3.50
CA GLU A 189 11.58 13.84 2.65
C GLU A 189 10.05 13.92 2.68
N LEU A 190 9.35 12.78 2.73
CA LEU A 190 7.90 12.70 2.78
C LEU A 190 7.33 13.15 4.14
N THR A 191 7.86 12.62 5.25
CA THR A 191 7.32 12.80 6.60
C THR A 191 7.96 13.95 7.36
N GLY A 192 9.12 14.43 6.90
CA GLY A 192 9.95 15.39 7.64
C GLY A 192 10.63 14.80 8.88
N ILE A 193 10.44 13.50 9.17
CA ILE A 193 11.06 12.83 10.33
C ILE A 193 12.44 12.29 9.92
N THR A 194 13.48 12.85 10.53
CA THR A 194 14.87 12.46 10.27
C THR A 194 15.38 11.42 11.26
N ASN A 195 16.44 10.69 10.90
CA ASN A 195 17.11 9.77 11.82
C ASN A 195 17.56 10.47 13.12
N ASP A 196 18.03 11.72 13.03
CA ASP A 196 18.44 12.50 14.19
C ASP A 196 17.29 12.85 15.14
N MET A 197 16.08 13.03 14.61
CA MET A 197 14.90 13.33 15.45
C MET A 197 14.46 12.14 16.30
N VAL A 198 14.70 10.91 15.84
CA VAL A 198 14.18 9.69 16.47
C VAL A 198 15.23 8.89 17.24
N LYS A 199 16.53 9.13 17.03
CA LYS A 199 17.62 8.32 17.62
C LYS A 199 17.58 8.20 19.15
N ASP A 200 17.19 9.28 19.83
CA ASP A 200 17.14 9.36 21.30
C ASP A 200 15.69 9.28 21.84
N LYS A 201 14.74 8.85 20.99
CA LYS A 201 13.34 8.70 21.38
C LYS A 201 13.07 7.30 21.93
N PRO A 202 11.98 7.12 22.71
CA PRO A 202 11.60 5.81 23.19
C PRO A 202 11.31 4.86 22.01
N THR A 203 11.44 3.57 22.27
CA THR A 203 11.10 2.52 21.29
C THR A 203 9.60 2.27 21.27
N ILE A 204 9.13 1.53 20.26
CA ILE A 204 7.72 1.12 20.19
C ILE A 204 7.30 0.29 21.42
N ASP A 205 8.23 -0.46 22.01
CA ASP A 205 7.94 -1.29 23.18
C ASP A 205 7.62 -0.42 24.43
N GLU A 206 8.12 0.80 24.49
CA GLU A 206 7.87 1.75 25.56
C GLU A 206 6.65 2.65 25.29
N VAL A 207 6.37 2.92 24.01
CA VAL A 207 5.30 3.84 23.61
C VAL A 207 3.97 3.12 23.46
N LEU A 208 3.95 1.90 22.90
CA LEU A 208 2.73 1.17 22.63
C LEU A 208 1.85 0.95 23.87
N PRO A 209 2.38 0.54 25.03
CA PRO A 209 1.56 0.42 26.24
C PRO A 209 0.86 1.71 26.64
N LYS A 210 1.55 2.86 26.53
CA LYS A 210 0.97 4.19 26.82
C LYS A 210 -0.11 4.57 25.82
N PHE A 211 0.08 4.23 24.55
CA PHE A 211 -0.92 4.44 23.51
C PHE A 211 -2.17 3.58 23.76
N ILE A 212 -1.99 2.30 24.12
CA ILE A 212 -3.10 1.40 24.48
C ILE A 212 -3.86 1.92 25.69
N GLU A 213 -3.16 2.42 26.72
CA GLU A 213 -3.81 3.06 27.87
C GLU A 213 -4.60 4.32 27.45
N PHE A 214 -4.04 5.15 26.55
CA PHE A 214 -4.70 6.36 26.05
C PHE A 214 -5.99 6.04 25.29
N ILE A 215 -5.99 5.02 24.42
CA ILE A 215 -7.16 4.64 23.64
C ILE A 215 -8.24 3.92 24.46
N GLY A 216 -7.85 3.15 25.47
CA GLY A 216 -8.77 2.33 26.28
C GLY A 216 -9.67 1.46 25.41
N ASP A 217 -10.98 1.47 25.68
CA ASP A 217 -12.03 0.75 24.94
C ASP A 217 -12.72 1.62 23.87
N SER A 218 -12.14 2.78 23.54
CA SER A 218 -12.70 3.71 22.57
C SER A 218 -12.78 3.12 21.16
N VAL A 219 -13.71 3.63 20.35
CA VAL A 219 -13.73 3.39 18.92
C VAL A 219 -12.63 4.23 18.29
N LEU A 220 -11.75 3.57 17.54
CA LEU A 220 -10.65 4.20 16.83
C LEU A 220 -11.13 4.79 15.51
N VAL A 221 -10.52 5.87 15.07
CA VAL A 221 -10.84 6.53 13.81
C VAL A 221 -9.54 6.89 13.10
N ALA A 222 -9.43 6.58 11.82
CA ALA A 222 -8.30 6.99 11.02
C ALA A 222 -8.72 7.27 9.57
N HIS A 223 -7.84 7.88 8.77
CA HIS A 223 -8.08 8.14 7.36
C HIS A 223 -7.35 7.11 6.50
N ASN A 224 -8.06 6.12 5.96
CA ASN A 224 -7.55 4.87 5.41
C ASN A 224 -7.11 3.91 6.54
N ALA A 225 -8.03 3.70 7.47
CA ALA A 225 -7.80 3.06 8.77
C ALA A 225 -7.14 1.67 8.72
N GLU A 226 -7.29 0.92 7.62
CA GLU A 226 -6.67 -0.40 7.46
C GLU A 226 -5.15 -0.35 7.62
N PHE A 227 -4.51 0.70 7.07
CA PHE A 227 -3.07 0.87 7.18
C PHE A 227 -2.63 1.02 8.64
N ASP A 228 -3.19 1.99 9.34
CA ASP A 228 -2.80 2.31 10.73
C ASP A 228 -3.14 1.16 11.68
N MET A 229 -4.34 0.61 11.57
CA MET A 229 -4.80 -0.52 12.36
C MET A 229 -3.93 -1.76 12.17
N SER A 230 -3.47 -2.04 10.94
CA SER A 230 -2.63 -3.19 10.64
C SER A 230 -1.27 -3.11 11.33
N PHE A 231 -0.67 -1.91 11.40
CA PHE A 231 0.60 -1.69 12.10
C PHE A 231 0.43 -1.82 13.61
N ILE A 232 -0.56 -1.16 14.20
CA ILE A 232 -0.82 -1.24 15.66
C ILE A 232 -1.13 -2.68 16.06
N SER A 233 -2.02 -3.37 15.32
CA SER A 233 -2.38 -4.78 15.58
C SER A 233 -1.15 -5.69 15.55
N GLU A 234 -0.27 -5.53 14.56
CA GLU A 234 0.95 -6.33 14.45
C GLU A 234 1.93 -6.04 15.61
N LYS A 235 2.07 -4.77 16.05
CA LYS A 235 2.92 -4.44 17.19
C LYS A 235 2.32 -4.97 18.51
N CYS A 236 1.01 -4.89 18.68
CA CYS A 236 0.33 -5.51 19.82
C CYS A 236 0.53 -7.03 19.85
N ARG A 237 0.39 -7.70 18.69
CA ARG A 237 0.64 -9.14 18.56
C ARG A 237 2.08 -9.52 18.95
N GLN A 238 3.07 -8.73 18.51
CA GLN A 238 4.49 -8.95 18.83
C GLN A 238 4.78 -8.83 20.34
N GLN A 239 4.05 -7.97 21.04
CA GLN A 239 4.21 -7.73 22.47
C GLN A 239 3.21 -8.53 23.35
N ASN A 240 2.38 -9.39 22.74
CA ASN A 240 1.30 -10.12 23.42
C ASN A 240 0.31 -9.20 24.15
N ILE A 241 0.04 -8.02 23.60
CA ILE A 241 -0.97 -7.09 24.08
C ILE A 241 -2.28 -7.40 23.37
N GLU A 242 -3.36 -7.49 24.13
CA GLU A 242 -4.70 -7.66 23.58
C GLU A 242 -5.16 -6.35 22.91
N PHE A 243 -5.57 -6.43 21.64
CA PHE A 243 -6.05 -5.29 20.86
C PHE A 243 -7.32 -5.66 20.13
N LYS A 244 -8.45 -5.13 20.58
CA LYS A 244 -9.81 -5.47 20.09
C LYS A 244 -10.63 -4.23 19.75
N ASN A 245 -10.00 -3.06 19.70
CA ASN A 245 -10.70 -1.82 19.40
C ASN A 245 -11.30 -1.87 17.99
N ARG A 246 -12.53 -1.41 17.89
CA ARG A 246 -13.22 -1.19 16.60
C ARG A 246 -12.64 0.02 15.91
N SER A 247 -12.75 0.06 14.59
CA SER A 247 -12.29 1.23 13.83
C SER A 247 -13.34 1.75 12.87
N ILE A 248 -13.27 3.05 12.61
CA ILE A 248 -14.05 3.76 11.59
C ILE A 248 -13.07 4.36 10.60
N ASP A 249 -13.29 4.12 9.31
CA ASP A 249 -12.51 4.71 8.24
C ASP A 249 -13.16 6.00 7.72
N THR A 250 -12.52 7.13 7.97
CA THR A 250 -12.99 8.42 7.46
C THR A 250 -12.85 8.55 5.94
N LEU A 251 -11.99 7.77 5.29
CA LEU A 251 -11.92 7.71 3.83
C LEU A 251 -13.20 7.12 3.24
N THR A 252 -13.70 6.02 3.83
CA THR A 252 -14.97 5.39 3.45
C THR A 252 -16.14 6.35 3.70
N LEU A 253 -16.20 6.98 4.87
CA LEU A 253 -17.22 7.99 5.17
C LEU A 253 -17.17 9.18 4.18
N ALA A 254 -15.98 9.67 3.84
CA ALA A 254 -15.81 10.76 2.90
C ALA A 254 -16.34 10.40 1.50
N ARG A 255 -16.12 9.18 1.03
CA ARG A 255 -16.64 8.70 -0.27
C ARG A 255 -18.16 8.74 -0.34
N VAL A 256 -18.83 8.50 0.78
CA VAL A 256 -20.29 8.48 0.87
C VAL A 256 -20.89 9.85 1.15
N LEU A 257 -20.27 10.61 2.05
CA LEU A 257 -20.78 11.90 2.48
C LEU A 257 -20.44 13.06 1.54
N LEU A 258 -19.36 12.91 0.75
CA LEU A 258 -18.85 13.91 -0.19
C LEU A 258 -18.68 13.30 -1.60
N PRO A 259 -19.72 12.74 -2.20
CA PRO A 259 -19.63 12.00 -3.47
C PRO A 259 -19.22 12.88 -4.66
N GLU A 260 -19.34 14.21 -4.54
CA GLU A 260 -18.94 15.20 -5.55
C GLU A 260 -17.42 15.33 -5.69
N LEU A 261 -16.65 14.90 -4.68
CA LEU A 261 -15.20 14.98 -4.74
C LEU A 261 -14.63 13.88 -5.64
N LYS A 262 -13.74 14.27 -6.57
CA LYS A 262 -13.02 13.32 -7.44
C LYS A 262 -11.96 12.49 -6.71
N ARG A 263 -11.49 12.97 -5.56
CA ARG A 263 -10.46 12.32 -4.72
C ARG A 263 -10.79 12.62 -3.26
N HIS A 264 -10.55 11.63 -2.40
CA HIS A 264 -10.86 11.71 -0.97
C HIS A 264 -9.61 11.61 -0.09
N ARG A 265 -8.45 12.06 -0.59
CA ARG A 265 -7.23 12.18 0.24
C ARG A 265 -7.48 13.19 1.35
N LEU A 266 -6.82 13.01 2.50
CA LEU A 266 -7.00 13.85 3.69
C LEU A 266 -6.97 15.36 3.38
N ASN A 267 -5.96 15.83 2.65
CA ASN A 267 -5.82 17.24 2.27
C ASN A 267 -6.96 17.76 1.39
N VAL A 268 -7.55 16.92 0.55
CA VAL A 268 -8.68 17.29 -0.32
C VAL A 268 -9.96 17.40 0.49
N VAL A 269 -10.20 16.43 1.38
CA VAL A 269 -11.36 16.41 2.28
C VAL A 269 -11.28 17.56 3.28
N ALA A 270 -10.12 17.80 3.89
CA ALA A 270 -9.88 18.92 4.79
C ALA A 270 -10.21 20.25 4.12
N LYS A 271 -9.71 20.47 2.90
CA LYS A 271 -10.00 21.68 2.11
C LYS A 271 -11.49 21.82 1.81
N ALA A 272 -12.16 20.76 1.40
CA ALA A 272 -13.59 20.79 1.06
C ALA A 272 -14.45 21.15 2.27
N LEU A 273 -14.07 20.68 3.45
CA LEU A 273 -14.79 20.95 4.70
C LEU A 273 -14.28 22.21 5.43
N GLY A 274 -13.30 22.95 4.90
CA GLY A 274 -12.72 24.12 5.57
C GLY A 274 -11.98 23.77 6.87
N VAL A 275 -11.37 22.59 6.95
CA VAL A 275 -10.56 22.15 8.08
C VAL A 275 -9.10 22.52 7.84
N PRO A 276 -8.42 23.19 8.79
CA PRO A 276 -7.00 23.49 8.65
C PRO A 276 -6.18 22.20 8.72
N LEU A 277 -5.24 22.04 7.78
CA LEU A 277 -4.23 20.99 7.78
C LEU A 277 -2.87 21.69 7.79
N LEU A 278 -2.20 21.69 8.93
CA LEU A 278 -0.98 22.48 9.12
C LEU A 278 0.24 21.73 8.58
N ASN A 279 0.87 20.89 9.36
CA ASN A 279 2.07 20.16 8.93
C ASN A 279 1.70 18.77 8.40
N HIS A 280 1.21 18.70 7.16
CA HIS A 280 0.84 17.42 6.55
C HIS A 280 2.03 16.44 6.58
N HIS A 281 1.76 15.17 6.90
CA HIS A 281 2.73 14.12 7.21
C HIS A 281 3.44 14.29 8.56
N ARG A 282 2.73 14.83 9.56
CA ARG A 282 3.04 14.71 10.97
C ARG A 282 1.83 14.07 11.64
N ALA A 283 2.04 12.91 12.26
CA ALA A 283 0.94 12.07 12.75
C ALA A 283 -0.07 12.82 13.66
N VAL A 284 0.39 13.68 14.54
CA VAL A 284 -0.51 14.44 15.42
C VAL A 284 -1.30 15.52 14.68
N ASP A 285 -0.72 16.15 13.66
CA ASP A 285 -1.41 17.18 12.86
C ASP A 285 -2.43 16.55 11.90
N ASP A 286 -2.10 15.40 11.30
CA ASP A 286 -3.00 14.62 10.45
C ASP A 286 -4.13 13.99 11.29
N ALA A 287 -3.85 13.46 12.49
CA ALA A 287 -4.87 13.02 13.45
C ALA A 287 -5.79 14.19 13.89
N GLN A 288 -5.26 15.37 14.12
CA GLN A 288 -6.04 16.56 14.48
C GLN A 288 -6.97 16.99 13.33
N ALA A 289 -6.46 17.04 12.11
CA ALA A 289 -7.28 17.36 10.94
C ALA A 289 -8.36 16.30 10.72
N THR A 290 -8.00 15.01 10.81
CA THR A 290 -8.94 13.89 10.73
C THR A 290 -10.00 13.96 11.81
N ALA A 291 -9.64 14.35 13.04
CA ALA A 291 -10.59 14.56 14.14
C ALA A 291 -11.62 15.65 13.83
N LEU A 292 -11.17 16.79 13.30
CA LEU A 292 -12.07 17.88 12.91
C LEU A 292 -12.97 17.50 11.72
N ILE A 293 -12.45 16.74 10.76
CA ILE A 293 -13.23 16.18 9.66
C ILE A 293 -14.28 15.21 10.22
N PHE A 294 -13.87 14.31 11.10
CA PHE A 294 -14.79 13.32 11.68
C PHE A 294 -15.91 13.97 12.50
N ILE A 295 -15.64 15.02 13.28
CA ILE A 295 -16.67 15.81 13.96
C ILE A 295 -17.70 16.35 12.96
N LYS A 296 -17.24 16.92 11.84
CA LYS A 296 -18.16 17.39 10.78
C LYS A 296 -18.98 16.26 10.16
N PHE A 297 -18.39 15.09 9.99
CA PHE A 297 -19.13 13.91 9.52
C PHE A 297 -20.18 13.47 10.53
N LEU A 298 -19.86 13.45 11.82
CA LEU A 298 -20.83 13.15 12.88
C LEU A 298 -21.99 14.16 12.87
N GLU A 299 -21.72 15.46 12.73
CA GLU A 299 -22.75 16.50 12.59
C GLU A 299 -23.63 16.28 11.35
N MET A 300 -23.03 15.91 10.20
CA MET A 300 -23.78 15.60 8.97
C MET A 300 -24.69 14.37 9.15
N LEU A 301 -24.19 13.34 9.86
CA LEU A 301 -24.92 12.13 10.14
C LEU A 301 -26.08 12.37 11.14
N ASP A 302 -25.83 13.16 12.18
CA ASP A 302 -26.84 13.58 13.14
C ASP A 302 -27.97 14.37 12.46
N ASN A 303 -27.63 15.28 11.56
CA ASN A 303 -28.58 16.03 10.74
C ASN A 303 -29.38 15.15 9.77
N LYS A 304 -28.84 13.99 9.37
CA LYS A 304 -29.54 12.97 8.57
C LYS A 304 -30.42 12.04 9.42
N GLY A 305 -30.39 12.19 10.75
CA GLY A 305 -31.22 11.43 11.70
C GLY A 305 -30.53 10.24 12.36
N ALA A 306 -29.25 9.97 12.10
CA ALA A 306 -28.50 8.97 12.82
C ALA A 306 -28.12 9.47 14.22
N LYS A 307 -28.44 8.72 15.27
CA LYS A 307 -28.09 9.04 16.65
C LYS A 307 -27.06 8.07 17.23
N THR A 308 -26.95 6.88 16.66
CA THR A 308 -25.99 5.83 17.06
C THR A 308 -25.18 5.38 15.86
N LEU A 309 -24.03 4.70 16.11
CA LEU A 309 -23.21 4.15 15.03
C LEU A 309 -23.99 3.11 14.19
N GLN A 310 -24.88 2.33 14.79
CA GLN A 310 -25.70 1.38 14.05
C GLN A 310 -26.64 2.11 13.09
N GLN A 311 -27.29 3.19 13.56
CA GLN A 311 -28.16 4.00 12.71
C GLN A 311 -27.44 4.70 11.56
N VAL A 312 -26.12 4.91 11.66
CA VAL A 312 -25.32 5.44 10.53
C VAL A 312 -25.44 4.51 9.32
N ASN A 313 -25.32 3.19 9.52
CA ASN A 313 -25.45 2.21 8.46
C ASN A 313 -26.85 2.22 7.83
N GLU A 314 -27.88 2.39 8.65
CA GLU A 314 -29.28 2.48 8.18
C GLU A 314 -29.53 3.77 7.35
N VAL A 315 -29.04 4.91 7.83
CA VAL A 315 -29.25 6.24 7.21
C VAL A 315 -28.43 6.42 5.93
N LEU A 316 -27.22 5.89 5.89
CA LEU A 316 -26.36 5.99 4.70
C LEU A 316 -26.76 4.98 3.63
N GLY A 317 -27.53 3.95 4.00
CA GLY A 317 -28.00 2.91 3.10
C GLY A 317 -26.85 2.05 2.55
N LYS A 318 -27.18 1.24 1.54
CA LYS A 318 -26.16 0.46 0.85
C LYS A 318 -25.24 1.39 0.09
N VAL A 319 -23.97 1.33 0.39
CA VAL A 319 -22.93 2.11 -0.30
C VAL A 319 -22.88 1.73 -1.77
N ASP A 320 -22.67 2.70 -2.63
CA ASP A 320 -22.29 2.44 -4.01
C ASP A 320 -20.98 1.64 -4.02
N TYR A 321 -21.10 0.33 -4.22
CA TYR A 321 -19.97 -0.61 -4.19
C TYR A 321 -18.85 -0.23 -5.17
N THR A 322 -19.15 0.56 -6.21
CA THR A 322 -18.13 1.05 -7.16
C THR A 322 -17.16 2.05 -6.52
N LYS A 323 -17.49 2.56 -5.34
CA LYS A 323 -16.69 3.52 -4.56
C LYS A 323 -16.01 2.90 -3.34
N LEU A 324 -16.30 1.63 -3.04
CA LEU A 324 -15.64 0.90 -1.97
C LEU A 324 -14.21 0.51 -2.34
N GLY A 325 -13.42 0.18 -1.35
CA GLY A 325 -12.15 -0.52 -1.56
C GLY A 325 -12.40 -1.89 -2.19
N THR A 326 -11.42 -2.36 -2.95
CA THR A 326 -11.49 -3.69 -3.56
C THR A 326 -10.34 -4.54 -3.04
N SER A 327 -10.61 -5.81 -2.73
CA SER A 327 -9.58 -6.82 -2.49
C SER A 327 -9.27 -7.56 -3.79
N HIS A 328 -8.00 -7.90 -4.02
CA HIS A 328 -7.62 -8.68 -5.18
C HIS A 328 -7.90 -10.16 -4.92
N ILE A 329 -8.52 -10.83 -5.88
CA ILE A 329 -8.80 -12.26 -5.85
C ILE A 329 -8.29 -12.93 -7.11
N ILE A 330 -7.53 -14.01 -6.94
CA ILE A 330 -7.05 -14.82 -8.07
C ILE A 330 -8.08 -15.91 -8.38
N LEU A 331 -8.65 -15.83 -9.57
CA LEU A 331 -9.57 -16.82 -10.10
C LEU A 331 -8.86 -17.65 -11.18
N ILE A 332 -8.79 -18.97 -11.02
CA ILE A 332 -8.16 -19.89 -11.97
C ILE A 332 -9.23 -20.86 -12.47
N ALA A 333 -9.36 -20.99 -13.80
CA ALA A 333 -10.28 -21.92 -14.40
C ALA A 333 -9.85 -23.38 -14.10
N LYS A 334 -10.74 -24.16 -13.52
CA LYS A 334 -10.52 -25.60 -13.24
C LYS A 334 -10.79 -26.47 -14.46
N ASN A 335 -11.84 -26.15 -15.19
CA ASN A 335 -12.33 -26.87 -16.38
C ASN A 335 -12.70 -25.87 -17.48
N TYR A 336 -12.76 -26.36 -18.70
CA TYR A 336 -13.35 -25.63 -19.82
C TYR A 336 -14.88 -25.71 -19.77
#